data_8db488526c26f279ad7a8ac482a1e826
#
_entry.id   8db488526c26f279ad7a8ac482a1e826
#
_cell.length_a   1.000
_cell.length_b   1.000
_cell.length_c   1.000
_cell.angle_alpha   90.00
_cell.angle_beta   90.00
_cell.angle_gamma   90.00
#
_symmetry.space_group_name_H-M   'P 1'
#
loop_
_entity.id
_entity.type
_entity.pdbx_description
1 polymer ?
#
loop_
_entity_poly.entity_id
_entity_poly.type
_entity_poly.pdbx_seq_one_letter_code
_entity_poly.pdbx_strand_id
1 'polypeptide(L)'
;MSLAEIEAEIKRLAIKARDGQIDISDMEGGTFTITNGGVFGSMMSTPIINPPQSAILGMHNIVERPVAINGQVVVRPIMYVALSYDHRIVDGKESVSFLYLVKELLENPERMLFGGKQPEEVLLGL
;
A
#
# COMPACT_ATOMS: atom_id res chain seq x y z
N MET A 1 4.50 11.63 -10.81
CA MET A 1 5.84 11.07 -10.52
C MET A 1 5.90 9.65 -11.06
N SER A 2 7.03 9.28 -11.69
CA SER A 2 7.33 7.88 -12.02
C SER A 2 7.64 7.08 -10.74
N LEU A 3 7.65 5.74 -10.83
CA LEU A 3 8.04 4.90 -9.69
C LEU A 3 9.46 5.20 -9.20
N ALA A 4 10.38 5.49 -10.12
CA ALA A 4 11.76 5.87 -9.77
C ALA A 4 11.83 7.21 -9.02
N GLU A 5 11.03 8.20 -9.42
CA GLU A 5 10.94 9.50 -8.73
C GLU A 5 10.33 9.35 -7.34
N ILE A 6 9.30 8.49 -7.19
CA ILE A 6 8.69 8.18 -5.89
C ILE A 6 9.72 7.57 -4.94
N GLU A 7 10.48 6.57 -5.38
CA GLU A 7 11.54 5.94 -4.59
C GLU A 7 12.64 6.94 -4.19
N ALA A 8 13.07 7.79 -5.13
CA ALA A 8 14.08 8.81 -4.85
C ALA A 8 13.59 9.82 -3.80
N GLU A 9 12.32 10.23 -3.87
CA GLU A 9 11.71 11.19 -2.94
C GLU A 9 11.51 10.59 -1.54
N ILE A 10 11.05 9.34 -1.45
CA ILE A 10 10.98 8.62 -0.17
C ILE A 10 12.35 8.54 0.48
N LYS A 11 13.40 8.20 -0.29
CA LYS A 11 14.77 8.13 0.22
C LYS A 11 15.26 9.49 0.69
N ARG A 12 15.01 10.57 -0.06
CA ARG A 12 15.37 11.93 0.30
C ARG A 12 14.75 12.34 1.64
N LEU A 13 13.44 12.13 1.79
CA LEU A 13 12.70 12.47 3.01
C LEU A 13 13.13 11.59 4.19
N ALA A 14 13.42 10.31 3.98
CA ALA A 14 13.92 9.42 5.02
C ALA A 14 15.29 9.86 5.56
N ILE A 15 16.17 10.38 4.71
CA ILE A 15 17.47 10.96 5.14
C ILE A 15 17.21 12.23 5.93
N LYS A 16 16.39 13.16 5.43
CA LYS A 16 16.00 14.39 6.14
C LYS A 16 15.43 14.09 7.54
N ALA A 17 14.56 13.09 7.64
CA ALA A 17 13.97 12.66 8.91
C ALA A 17 15.02 12.13 9.89
N ARG A 18 15.97 11.31 9.40
CA ARG A 18 17.03 10.73 10.21
C ARG A 18 17.99 11.79 10.75
N ASP A 19 18.25 12.82 9.95
CA ASP A 19 19.14 13.93 10.30
C ASP A 19 18.42 15.02 11.11
N GLY A 20 17.14 14.85 11.43
CA GLY A 20 16.34 15.83 12.18
C GLY A 20 16.06 17.14 11.40
N GLN A 21 16.06 17.07 10.07
CA GLN A 21 15.94 18.21 9.14
C GLN A 21 14.58 18.29 8.43
N ILE A 22 13.56 17.58 8.94
CA ILE A 22 12.20 17.65 8.41
C ILE A 22 11.62 19.05 8.69
N ASP A 23 11.14 19.69 7.65
CA ASP A 23 10.43 20.97 7.72
C ASP A 23 8.90 20.74 7.78
N ILE A 24 8.17 21.74 8.25
CA ILE A 24 6.70 21.70 8.27
C ILE A 24 6.14 21.51 6.84
N SER A 25 6.76 22.14 5.85
CA SER A 25 6.38 22.00 4.44
C SER A 25 6.53 20.58 3.88
N ASP A 26 7.42 19.76 4.46
CA ASP A 26 7.55 18.34 4.08
C ASP A 26 6.36 17.49 4.59
N MET A 27 5.63 17.98 5.59
CA MET A 27 4.51 17.29 6.25
C MET A 27 3.13 17.81 5.79
N GLU A 28 3.08 18.88 5.00
CA GLU A 28 1.84 19.48 4.52
C GLU A 28 1.42 18.98 3.15
N GLY A 29 0.13 19.15 2.82
CA GLY A 29 -0.42 18.84 1.49
C GLY A 29 -0.69 17.36 1.22
N GLY A 30 -0.43 16.47 2.17
CA GLY A 30 -0.75 15.04 2.04
C GLY A 30 -2.27 14.81 2.05
N THR A 31 -2.75 13.98 1.12
CA THR A 31 -4.18 13.63 1.00
C THR A 31 -4.48 12.22 1.51
N PHE A 32 -3.46 11.39 1.66
CA PHE A 32 -3.56 10.01 2.13
C PHE A 32 -2.28 9.63 2.87
N THR A 33 -2.39 8.81 3.90
CA THR A 33 -1.24 8.34 4.69
C THR A 33 -1.03 6.85 4.48
N ILE A 34 0.22 6.45 4.30
CA ILE A 34 0.66 5.05 4.42
C ILE A 34 1.58 4.96 5.63
N THR A 35 1.27 4.06 6.56
CA THR A 35 2.09 3.81 7.75
C THR A 35 2.59 2.38 7.77
N ASN A 36 3.80 2.15 8.29
CA ASN A 36 4.40 0.83 8.35
C ASN A 36 4.76 0.45 9.79
N GLY A 37 3.93 -0.40 10.39
CA GLY A 37 4.17 -0.99 11.72
C GLY A 37 5.03 -2.25 11.67
N GLY A 38 5.32 -2.79 10.49
CA GLY A 38 6.06 -4.04 10.32
C GLY A 38 7.50 -3.98 10.80
N VAL A 39 8.15 -2.81 10.70
CA VAL A 39 9.50 -2.58 11.24
C VAL A 39 9.58 -2.76 12.76
N PHE A 40 8.45 -2.68 13.47
CA PHE A 40 8.31 -2.95 14.90
C PHE A 40 7.72 -4.33 15.21
N GLY A 41 7.63 -5.20 14.20
CA GLY A 41 7.11 -6.55 14.34
C GLY A 41 5.58 -6.66 14.38
N SER A 42 4.84 -5.59 14.12
CA SER A 42 3.38 -5.64 14.09
C SER A 42 2.89 -6.54 12.97
N MET A 43 2.09 -7.54 13.32
CA MET A 43 1.45 -8.44 12.35
C MET A 43 0.16 -7.84 11.78
N MET A 44 -0.61 -7.16 12.60
CA MET A 44 -1.84 -6.47 12.23
C MET A 44 -2.18 -5.40 13.27
N SER A 45 -2.63 -4.24 12.82
CA SER A 45 -3.11 -3.14 13.65
C SER A 45 -4.21 -2.38 12.93
N THR A 46 -4.94 -1.53 13.65
CA THR A 46 -5.89 -0.58 13.07
C THR A 46 -5.24 0.81 13.09
N PRO A 47 -4.76 1.33 11.94
CA PRO A 47 -4.15 2.65 11.90
C PRO A 47 -5.18 3.74 12.20
N ILE A 48 -4.73 4.82 12.83
CA ILE A 48 -5.57 5.98 13.17
C ILE A 48 -5.51 6.97 12.02
N ILE A 49 -6.67 7.43 11.56
CA ILE A 49 -6.76 8.45 10.49
C ILE A 49 -6.07 9.74 10.94
N ASN A 50 -5.29 10.33 10.04
CA ASN A 50 -4.61 11.60 10.25
C ASN A 50 -5.47 12.75 9.69
N PRO A 51 -6.26 13.46 10.53
CA PRO A 51 -7.13 14.53 10.03
C PRO A 51 -6.31 15.64 9.35
N PRO A 52 -6.85 16.28 8.30
CA PRO A 52 -8.20 16.17 7.73
C PRO A 52 -8.36 15.06 6.67
N GLN A 53 -7.41 14.14 6.53
CA GLN A 53 -7.51 13.03 5.59
C GLN A 53 -8.68 12.11 5.95
N SER A 54 -9.25 11.43 4.96
CA SER A 54 -10.39 10.53 5.13
C SER A 54 -10.02 9.05 5.28
N ALA A 55 -8.76 8.69 5.01
CA ALA A 55 -8.32 7.31 5.10
C ALA A 55 -6.80 7.19 5.33
N ILE A 56 -6.39 6.02 5.83
CA ILE A 56 -5.00 5.64 6.07
C ILE A 56 -4.82 4.15 5.81
N LEU A 57 -3.73 3.77 5.12
CA LEU A 57 -3.33 2.38 4.90
C LEU A 57 -2.22 1.99 5.87
N GLY A 58 -2.43 0.94 6.63
CA GLY A 58 -1.42 0.32 7.49
C GLY A 58 -0.76 -0.87 6.80
N MET A 59 0.56 -0.87 6.75
CA MET A 59 1.40 -1.99 6.35
C MET A 59 1.98 -2.67 7.59
N HIS A 60 2.25 -3.96 7.49
CA HIS A 60 2.66 -4.80 8.62
C HIS A 60 3.87 -5.66 8.27
N ASN A 61 4.27 -6.52 9.20
CA ASN A 61 5.41 -7.41 9.02
C ASN A 61 5.16 -8.42 7.89
N ILE A 62 6.21 -8.71 7.13
CA ILE A 62 6.20 -9.76 6.11
C ILE A 62 6.68 -11.04 6.78
N VAL A 63 5.83 -12.08 6.75
CA VAL A 63 6.11 -13.38 7.37
C VAL A 63 5.85 -14.49 6.37
N GLU A 64 6.75 -15.46 6.29
CA GLU A 64 6.53 -16.67 5.50
C GLU A 64 5.41 -17.51 6.11
N ARG A 65 4.40 -17.83 5.31
CA ARG A 65 3.23 -18.61 5.71
C ARG A 65 2.85 -19.64 4.66
N PRO A 66 2.36 -20.82 5.09
CA PRO A 66 1.76 -21.78 4.17
C PRO A 66 0.43 -21.24 3.65
N VAL A 67 0.26 -21.23 2.35
CA VAL A 67 -0.98 -20.84 1.66
C VAL A 67 -1.35 -21.88 0.62
N ALA A 68 -2.64 -22.00 0.32
CA ALA A 68 -3.14 -22.89 -0.72
C ALA A 68 -3.18 -22.16 -2.07
N ILE A 69 -2.42 -22.64 -3.05
CA ILE A 69 -2.42 -22.15 -4.43
C ILE A 69 -2.67 -23.34 -5.35
N ASN A 70 -3.73 -23.27 -6.16
CA ASN A 70 -4.13 -24.34 -7.09
C ASN A 70 -4.25 -25.72 -6.41
N GLY A 71 -4.77 -25.75 -5.18
CA GLY A 71 -4.95 -26.98 -4.40
C GLY A 71 -3.67 -27.53 -3.74
N GLN A 72 -2.55 -26.82 -3.85
CA GLN A 72 -1.28 -27.20 -3.22
C GLN A 72 -0.91 -26.23 -2.11
N VAL A 73 -0.28 -26.75 -1.06
CA VAL A 73 0.28 -25.92 0.02
C VAL A 73 1.66 -25.46 -0.39
N VAL A 74 1.84 -24.14 -0.46
CA VAL A 74 3.12 -23.50 -0.78
C VAL A 74 3.45 -22.44 0.26
N VAL A 75 4.73 -22.23 0.55
CA VAL A 75 5.19 -21.16 1.42
C VAL A 75 5.32 -19.88 0.59
N ARG A 76 4.73 -18.79 1.10
CA ARG A 76 4.78 -17.45 0.49
C ARG A 76 5.03 -16.38 1.55
N PRO A 77 5.72 -15.30 1.20
CA PRO A 77 5.76 -14.10 2.03
C PRO A 77 4.37 -13.46 2.06
N ILE A 78 3.81 -13.33 3.25
CA ILE A 78 2.48 -12.76 3.48
C ILE A 78 2.61 -11.50 4.32
N MET A 79 1.93 -10.44 3.90
CA MET A 79 1.79 -9.20 4.66
C MET A 79 0.30 -8.84 4.76
N TYR A 80 -0.15 -8.52 5.96
CA TYR A 80 -1.47 -7.91 6.13
C TYR A 80 -1.42 -6.41 5.85
N VAL A 81 -2.44 -5.92 5.19
CA VAL A 81 -2.71 -4.49 5.03
C VAL A 81 -4.06 -4.16 5.66
N ALA A 82 -4.14 -3.02 6.32
CA ALA A 82 -5.36 -2.55 6.97
C ALA A 82 -5.70 -1.14 6.49
N LEU A 83 -6.93 -0.91 6.09
CA LEU A 83 -7.44 0.40 5.71
C LEU A 83 -8.41 0.90 6.78
N SER A 84 -8.08 2.02 7.43
CA SER A 84 -9.03 2.79 8.23
C SER A 84 -9.55 3.95 7.40
N TYR A 85 -10.85 4.20 7.44
CA TYR A 85 -11.48 5.25 6.66
C TYR A 85 -12.68 5.87 7.39
N ASP A 86 -13.01 7.11 7.04
CA ASP A 86 -14.20 7.79 7.54
C ASP A 86 -15.43 7.30 6.76
N HIS A 87 -16.24 6.47 7.39
CA HIS A 87 -17.40 5.85 6.75
C HIS A 87 -18.52 6.84 6.41
N ARG A 88 -18.42 8.11 6.81
CA ARG A 88 -19.31 9.20 6.38
C ARG A 88 -19.00 9.69 4.97
N ILE A 89 -17.78 9.43 4.47
CA ILE A 89 -17.23 9.90 3.19
C ILE A 89 -17.00 8.72 2.24
N VAL A 90 -16.47 7.61 2.75
CA VAL A 90 -16.11 6.42 1.98
C VAL A 90 -17.03 5.27 2.36
N ASP A 91 -17.66 4.62 1.40
CA ASP A 91 -18.52 3.47 1.67
C ASP A 91 -17.73 2.13 1.67
N GLY A 92 -18.41 1.06 2.08
CA GLY A 92 -17.81 -0.27 2.17
C GLY A 92 -17.40 -0.83 0.80
N LYS A 93 -18.13 -0.49 -0.27
CA LYS A 93 -17.81 -0.93 -1.63
C LYS A 93 -16.50 -0.28 -2.12
N GLU A 94 -16.35 1.02 -1.92
CA GLU A 94 -15.16 1.76 -2.33
C GLU A 94 -13.93 1.28 -1.57
N SER A 95 -14.02 1.14 -0.24
CA SER A 95 -12.91 0.71 0.60
C SER A 95 -12.43 -0.71 0.28
N VAL A 96 -13.36 -1.66 0.11
CA VAL A 96 -13.03 -3.05 -0.24
C VAL A 96 -12.47 -3.13 -1.65
N SER A 97 -13.06 -2.41 -2.62
CA SER A 97 -12.56 -2.37 -4.01
C SER A 97 -11.14 -1.80 -4.08
N PHE A 98 -10.86 -0.76 -3.31
CA PHE A 98 -9.52 -0.20 -3.20
C PHE A 98 -8.50 -1.24 -2.67
N LEU A 99 -8.81 -1.90 -1.54
CA LEU A 99 -7.92 -2.92 -0.97
C LEU A 99 -7.71 -4.11 -1.91
N TYR A 100 -8.78 -4.53 -2.59
CA TYR A 100 -8.71 -5.60 -3.57
C TYR A 100 -7.78 -5.23 -4.73
N LEU A 101 -7.90 -4.01 -5.26
CA LEU A 101 -7.02 -3.52 -6.32
C LEU A 101 -5.55 -3.43 -5.86
N VAL A 102 -5.31 -2.94 -4.64
CA VAL A 102 -3.95 -2.90 -4.05
C VAL A 102 -3.36 -4.31 -3.99
N LYS A 103 -4.12 -5.29 -3.48
CA LYS A 103 -3.72 -6.70 -3.45
C LYS A 103 -3.36 -7.22 -4.83
N GLU A 104 -4.25 -7.05 -5.81
CA GLU A 104 -4.08 -7.53 -7.18
C GLU A 104 -2.82 -6.95 -7.84
N LEU A 105 -2.55 -5.67 -7.64
CA LEU A 105 -1.37 -5.00 -8.21
C LEU A 105 -0.06 -5.38 -7.50
N LEU A 106 -0.11 -5.68 -6.21
CA LEU A 106 1.07 -6.17 -5.47
C LEU A 106 1.40 -7.63 -5.79
N GLU A 107 0.39 -8.45 -6.00
CA GLU A 107 0.55 -9.87 -6.37
C GLU A 107 0.89 -10.05 -7.86
N ASN A 108 0.53 -9.08 -8.72
CA ASN A 108 0.76 -9.07 -10.16
C ASN A 108 1.28 -7.69 -10.61
N PRO A 109 2.52 -7.32 -10.27
CA PRO A 109 3.03 -5.96 -10.48
C PRO A 109 3.16 -5.56 -11.94
N GLU A 110 3.25 -6.53 -12.86
CA GLU A 110 3.25 -6.28 -14.31
C GLU A 110 1.98 -5.56 -14.78
N ARG A 111 0.84 -5.78 -14.12
CA ARG A 111 -0.43 -5.09 -14.44
C ARG A 111 -0.34 -3.57 -14.28
N MET A 112 0.54 -3.07 -13.42
CA MET A 112 0.76 -1.63 -13.26
C MET A 112 1.30 -0.98 -14.53
N LEU A 113 2.07 -1.73 -15.32
CA LEU A 113 2.62 -1.27 -16.61
C LEU A 113 1.56 -1.19 -17.71
N PHE A 114 0.46 -1.92 -17.55
CA PHE A 114 -0.62 -2.03 -18.53
C PHE A 114 -1.93 -1.36 -18.06
N GLY A 115 -1.83 -0.39 -17.16
CA GLY A 115 -2.99 0.35 -16.66
C GLY A 115 -3.95 -0.48 -15.82
N GLY A 116 -3.46 -1.54 -15.17
CA GLY A 116 -4.24 -2.45 -14.33
C GLY A 116 -4.85 -3.65 -15.08
N LYS A 117 -4.70 -3.71 -16.41
CA LYS A 117 -5.13 -4.85 -17.24
C LYS A 117 -4.09 -5.98 -17.21
N GLN A 118 -4.51 -7.18 -17.58
CA GLN A 118 -3.57 -8.27 -17.82
C GLN A 118 -2.77 -8.01 -19.11
N PRO A 119 -1.48 -8.39 -19.17
CA PRO A 119 -0.68 -8.21 -20.38
C PRO A 119 -1.32 -8.83 -21.62
N GLU A 120 -1.95 -10.00 -21.49
CA GLU A 120 -2.63 -10.71 -22.57
C GLU A 120 -3.84 -9.94 -23.12
N GLU A 121 -4.61 -9.28 -22.24
CA GLU A 121 -5.75 -8.46 -22.63
C GLU A 121 -5.31 -7.29 -23.52
N VAL A 122 -4.18 -6.65 -23.14
CA VAL A 122 -3.63 -5.53 -23.90
C VAL A 122 -3.06 -5.98 -25.25
N LEU A 123 -2.34 -7.13 -25.26
CA LEU A 123 -1.75 -7.67 -26.47
C LEU A 123 -2.80 -8.17 -27.48
N LEU A 124 -3.92 -8.69 -26.99
CA LEU A 124 -5.01 -9.21 -27.83
C LEU A 124 -6.07 -8.17 -28.15
N GLY A 125 -5.98 -6.95 -27.56
CA GLY A 125 -6.93 -5.88 -27.77
C GLY A 125 -8.32 -6.13 -27.15
N LEU A 126 -8.36 -6.87 -26.02
CA LEU A 126 -9.56 -7.24 -25.29
C LEU A 126 -9.98 -6.17 -24.28
#